data_a06b2e757d3e41970e445b685f5af574
#
_entry.id   a06b2e757d3e41970e445b685f5af574
#
_cell.length_a   1.000
_cell.length_b   1.000
_cell.length_c   1.000
_cell.angle_alpha   90.00
_cell.angle_beta   90.00
_cell.angle_gamma   90.00
#
_symmetry.space_group_name_H-M   'P 1'
#
loop_
_entity.id
_entity.type
_entity.pdbx_description
1 polymer ?
#
loop_
_entity_poly.entity_id
_entity_poly.type
_entity_poly.pdbx_seq_one_letter_code
_entity_poly.pdbx_strand_id
1 'polypeptide(L)'
;MRVEQIHPWQLPRVWHILRPIIDKALDHSLGEQLASDMLEQLMNDELWLLTGIDEQGDLAGVLVAEEIVHPQKKELYVHAWATVTGYGFDDWVDLFEQSLLEIANDTGCHYISSMCRKGLAKKMTTQRGWNDKYYVISKPVPME
;
A
#
# COMPACT_ATOMS: atom_id res chain seq x y z
N MET A 1 14.19 -9.08 10.22
CA MET A 1 13.12 -8.55 9.33
C MET A 1 12.23 -7.61 10.14
N ARG A 2 12.00 -6.44 9.65
CA ARG A 2 11.15 -5.45 10.33
C ARG A 2 10.45 -4.54 9.35
N VAL A 3 9.35 -3.91 9.79
CA VAL A 3 8.64 -2.87 9.06
C VAL A 3 8.89 -1.54 9.76
N GLU A 4 9.30 -0.54 9.00
CA GLU A 4 9.57 0.81 9.51
C GLU A 4 8.69 1.83 8.79
N GLN A 5 8.14 2.77 9.54
CA GLN A 5 7.45 3.93 8.97
C GLN A 5 8.48 4.94 8.47
N ILE A 6 8.24 5.47 7.28
CA ILE A 6 9.01 6.60 6.75
C ILE A 6 8.22 7.88 7.01
N HIS A 7 8.82 8.79 7.76
CA HIS A 7 8.22 10.08 8.08
C HIS A 7 8.54 11.15 7.00
N PRO A 8 7.75 12.22 6.91
CA PRO A 8 7.98 13.26 5.89
C PRO A 8 9.40 13.81 5.85
N TRP A 9 10.04 13.98 7.00
CA TRP A 9 11.41 14.51 7.07
C TRP A 9 12.48 13.56 6.50
N GLN A 10 12.15 12.26 6.34
CA GLN A 10 13.07 11.27 5.78
C GLN A 10 12.98 11.18 4.24
N LEU A 11 11.86 11.65 3.65
CA LEU A 11 11.58 11.49 2.23
C LEU A 11 12.68 12.03 1.30
N PRO A 12 13.27 13.21 1.53
CA PRO A 12 14.30 13.73 0.62
C PRO A 12 15.48 12.78 0.42
N ARG A 13 15.77 11.94 1.40
CA ARG A 13 16.91 11.01 1.34
C ARG A 13 16.58 9.71 0.64
N VAL A 14 15.31 9.28 0.66
CA VAL A 14 14.93 7.92 0.23
C VAL A 14 13.98 7.91 -0.96
N TRP A 15 13.39 9.04 -1.33
CA TRP A 15 12.36 9.09 -2.37
C TRP A 15 12.81 8.52 -3.71
N HIS A 16 14.04 8.82 -4.12
CA HIS A 16 14.59 8.33 -5.39
C HIS A 16 14.69 6.80 -5.44
N ILE A 17 14.78 6.14 -4.28
CA ILE A 17 14.81 4.68 -4.16
C ILE A 17 13.39 4.12 -4.17
N LEU A 18 12.47 4.77 -3.48
CA LEU A 18 11.08 4.29 -3.30
C LEU A 18 10.20 4.54 -4.51
N ARG A 19 10.40 5.66 -5.20
CA ARG A 19 9.57 6.06 -6.33
C ARG A 19 9.37 4.99 -7.40
N PRO A 20 10.42 4.35 -7.95
CA PRO A 20 10.21 3.35 -9.00
C PRO A 20 9.49 2.10 -8.51
N ILE A 21 9.65 1.75 -7.24
CA ILE A 21 8.96 0.61 -6.63
C ILE A 21 7.46 0.90 -6.50
N ILE A 22 7.12 2.11 -6.04
CA ILE A 22 5.74 2.55 -5.90
C ILE A 22 5.07 2.66 -7.28
N ASP A 23 5.75 3.24 -8.27
CA ASP A 23 5.21 3.35 -9.63
C ASP A 23 4.86 1.97 -10.20
N LYS A 24 5.72 0.98 -9.99
CA LYS A 24 5.46 -0.38 -10.44
C LYS A 24 4.24 -0.99 -9.76
N ALA A 25 4.07 -0.73 -8.46
CA ALA A 25 2.89 -1.21 -7.73
C ALA A 25 1.61 -0.53 -8.18
N LEU A 26 1.68 0.71 -8.67
CA LEU A 26 0.53 1.48 -9.15
C LEU A 26 0.11 1.17 -10.58
N ASP A 27 0.81 0.31 -11.31
CA ASP A 27 0.46 -0.06 -12.69
C ASP A 27 -0.98 -0.57 -12.81
N HIS A 28 -1.55 -1.12 -11.74
CA HIS A 28 -2.92 -1.61 -11.72
C HIS A 28 -3.96 -0.52 -11.44
N SER A 29 -3.56 0.71 -11.21
CA SER A 29 -4.48 1.81 -10.86
C SER A 29 -5.22 2.42 -12.06
N LEU A 30 -5.13 1.81 -13.24
CA LEU A 30 -5.73 2.31 -14.50
C LEU A 30 -5.19 3.69 -14.90
N GLY A 31 -3.98 4.01 -14.51
CA GLY A 31 -3.35 5.31 -14.81
C GLY A 31 -3.84 6.45 -13.91
N GLU A 32 -4.57 6.15 -12.85
CA GLU A 32 -5.10 7.17 -11.94
C GLU A 32 -4.01 7.88 -11.14
N GLN A 33 -2.96 7.16 -10.77
CA GLN A 33 -1.91 7.67 -9.90
C GLN A 33 -0.52 7.21 -10.32
N LEU A 34 0.44 8.11 -10.12
CA LEU A 34 1.87 7.82 -10.14
C LEU A 34 2.45 8.11 -8.77
N ALA A 35 3.63 7.59 -8.48
CA ALA A 35 4.32 7.85 -7.21
C ALA A 35 4.52 9.36 -6.97
N SER A 36 4.80 10.12 -8.04
CA SER A 36 4.95 11.58 -7.96
C SER A 36 3.70 12.30 -7.48
N ASP A 37 2.51 11.76 -7.74
CA ASP A 37 1.24 12.32 -7.26
C ASP A 37 1.09 12.15 -5.74
N MET A 38 1.70 11.12 -5.18
CA MET A 38 1.65 10.85 -3.76
C MET A 38 2.67 11.66 -2.96
N LEU A 39 3.70 12.20 -3.60
CA LEU A 39 4.79 12.86 -2.90
C LEU A 39 4.30 14.03 -2.05
N GLU A 40 3.43 14.86 -2.58
CA GLU A 40 2.88 16.00 -1.85
C GLU A 40 2.09 15.53 -0.62
N GLN A 41 1.25 14.51 -0.79
CA GLN A 41 0.48 13.94 0.32
C GLN A 41 1.39 13.33 1.39
N LEU A 42 2.46 12.65 0.97
CA LEU A 42 3.45 12.08 1.89
C LEU A 42 4.20 13.19 2.64
N MET A 43 4.58 14.27 1.96
CA MET A 43 5.24 15.41 2.58
C MET A 43 4.35 16.12 3.59
N ASN A 44 3.03 16.14 3.35
CA ASN A 44 2.04 16.73 4.24
C ASN A 44 1.53 15.77 5.34
N ASP A 45 2.16 14.59 5.45
CA ASP A 45 1.78 13.57 6.44
C ASP A 45 0.32 13.09 6.31
N GLU A 46 -0.17 13.06 5.08
CA GLU A 46 -1.54 12.61 4.76
C GLU A 46 -1.63 11.12 4.45
N LEU A 47 -0.50 10.47 4.22
CA LEU A 47 -0.42 9.05 3.89
C LEU A 47 0.57 8.34 4.83
N TRP A 48 0.31 7.06 5.04
CA TRP A 48 1.25 6.16 5.72
C TRP A 48 2.21 5.57 4.69
N LEU A 49 3.50 5.66 4.96
CA LEU A 49 4.55 5.05 4.13
C LEU A 49 5.33 4.08 4.99
N LEU A 50 5.26 2.81 4.64
CA LEU A 50 5.95 1.73 5.36
C LEU A 50 6.98 1.07 4.45
N THR A 51 8.11 0.69 5.03
CA THR A 51 9.15 -0.07 4.34
C THR A 51 9.43 -1.36 5.08
N GLY A 52 9.67 -2.43 4.33
CA GLY A 52 10.18 -3.68 4.87
C GLY A 52 11.71 -3.70 4.75
N ILE A 53 12.38 -3.95 5.87
CA ILE A 53 13.84 -4.00 5.95
C ILE A 53 14.26 -5.41 6.34
N ASP A 54 15.14 -6.01 5.56
CA ASP A 54 15.61 -7.36 5.83
C ASP A 54 16.69 -7.40 6.94
N GLU A 55 17.19 -8.58 7.23
CA GLU A 55 18.17 -8.78 8.31
C GLU A 55 19.52 -8.12 8.02
N GLN A 56 19.83 -7.85 6.74
CA GLN A 56 21.04 -7.14 6.34
C GLN A 56 20.85 -5.62 6.31
N GLY A 57 19.66 -5.12 6.60
CA GLY A 57 19.35 -3.70 6.55
C GLY A 57 18.95 -3.19 5.17
N ASP A 58 18.71 -4.09 4.21
CA ASP A 58 18.32 -3.74 2.85
C ASP A 58 16.81 -3.62 2.69
N LEU A 59 16.39 -2.77 1.76
CA LEU A 59 14.97 -2.57 1.44
C LEU A 59 14.40 -3.82 0.74
N ALA A 60 13.34 -4.36 1.30
CA ALA A 60 12.68 -5.56 0.76
C ALA A 60 11.25 -5.30 0.26
N GLY A 61 10.61 -4.24 0.73
CA GLY A 61 9.25 -3.92 0.29
C GLY A 61 8.81 -2.53 0.68
N VAL A 62 7.72 -2.07 0.06
CA VAL A 62 7.12 -0.75 0.28
C VAL A 62 5.61 -0.87 0.30
N LEU A 63 4.97 -0.11 1.19
CA LEU A 63 3.52 -0.03 1.29
C LEU A 63 3.10 1.41 1.53
N VAL A 64 2.06 1.85 0.81
CA VAL A 64 1.46 3.18 0.99
C VAL A 64 -0.02 3.01 1.32
N ALA A 65 -0.49 3.62 2.40
CA ALA A 65 -1.86 3.53 2.84
C ALA A 65 -2.42 4.89 3.25
N GLU A 66 -3.74 5.01 3.19
CA GLU A 66 -4.48 6.23 3.50
C GLU A 66 -5.67 5.93 4.38
N GLU A 67 -5.90 6.79 5.39
CA GLU A 67 -7.12 6.75 6.19
C GLU A 67 -8.22 7.48 5.43
N ILE A 68 -9.33 6.77 5.13
CA ILE A 68 -10.47 7.35 4.43
C ILE A 68 -11.69 7.30 5.34
N VAL A 69 -12.27 8.47 5.59
CA VAL A 69 -13.45 8.61 6.45
C VAL A 69 -14.72 8.60 5.59
N HIS A 70 -15.59 7.63 5.84
CA HIS A 70 -16.92 7.56 5.27
C HIS A 70 -17.96 7.97 6.30
N PRO A 71 -19.22 8.26 5.92
CA PRO A 71 -20.24 8.70 6.88
C PRO A 71 -20.46 7.73 8.04
N GLN A 72 -20.35 6.44 7.81
CA GLN A 72 -20.62 5.43 8.85
C GLN A 72 -19.38 4.66 9.31
N LYS A 73 -18.32 4.64 8.52
CA LYS A 73 -17.13 3.84 8.78
C LYS A 73 -15.87 4.55 8.32
N LYS A 74 -14.75 4.14 8.87
CA LYS A 74 -13.42 4.59 8.48
C LYS A 74 -12.63 3.40 7.96
N GLU A 75 -11.95 3.57 6.84
CA GLU A 75 -11.11 2.54 6.26
C GLU A 75 -9.65 2.94 6.18
N LEU A 76 -8.76 1.95 6.22
CA LEU A 76 -7.37 2.10 5.87
C LEU A 76 -7.20 1.50 4.46
N TYR A 77 -7.01 2.36 3.48
CA TYR A 77 -6.91 1.97 2.08
C TYR A 77 -5.46 1.84 1.65
N VAL A 78 -5.08 0.68 1.14
CA VAL A 78 -3.72 0.43 0.65
C VAL A 78 -3.64 0.79 -0.82
N HIS A 79 -2.93 1.89 -1.12
CA HIS A 79 -2.71 2.38 -2.48
C HIS A 79 -1.69 1.54 -3.25
N ALA A 80 -0.62 1.15 -2.56
CA ALA A 80 0.48 0.43 -3.17
C ALA A 80 1.08 -0.54 -2.17
N TRP A 81 1.41 -1.74 -2.64
CA TRP A 81 2.09 -2.75 -1.86
C TRP A 81 2.97 -3.55 -2.81
N ALA A 82 4.27 -3.44 -2.67
CA ALA A 82 5.23 -4.09 -3.54
C ALA A 82 6.40 -4.66 -2.78
N THR A 83 6.93 -5.77 -3.26
CA THR A 83 8.23 -6.29 -2.83
C THR A 83 9.30 -5.95 -3.85
N VAL A 84 10.53 -5.80 -3.38
CA VAL A 84 11.70 -5.59 -4.23
C VAL A 84 12.09 -6.93 -4.87
N THR A 85 12.70 -6.89 -6.04
CA THR A 85 13.21 -8.09 -6.74
C THR A 85 14.07 -8.93 -5.80
N GLY A 86 13.80 -10.22 -5.76
CA GLY A 86 14.50 -11.16 -4.87
C GLY A 86 13.75 -11.52 -3.61
N TYR A 87 12.65 -10.82 -3.33
CA TYR A 87 11.81 -11.10 -2.16
C TYR A 87 10.42 -11.55 -2.60
N GLY A 88 9.90 -12.61 -1.99
CA GLY A 88 8.56 -13.10 -2.23
C GLY A 88 7.53 -12.38 -1.38
N PHE A 89 6.31 -12.30 -1.91
CA PHE A 89 5.17 -11.77 -1.15
C PHE A 89 4.98 -12.51 0.18
N ASP A 90 5.08 -13.85 0.15
CA ASP A 90 4.85 -14.69 1.32
C ASP A 90 5.86 -14.45 2.46
N ASP A 91 7.04 -13.93 2.13
CA ASP A 91 8.06 -13.61 3.13
C ASP A 91 7.69 -12.40 3.98
N TRP A 92 6.88 -11.48 3.46
CA TRP A 92 6.61 -10.18 4.06
C TRP A 92 5.15 -9.94 4.43
N VAL A 93 4.22 -10.77 3.92
CA VAL A 93 2.78 -10.54 4.10
C VAL A 93 2.38 -10.46 5.57
N ASP A 94 2.93 -11.33 6.41
CA ASP A 94 2.59 -11.33 7.83
C ASP A 94 2.96 -10.02 8.53
N LEU A 95 4.19 -9.53 8.29
CA LEU A 95 4.69 -8.31 8.92
C LEU A 95 3.93 -7.07 8.45
N PHE A 96 3.69 -6.96 7.15
CA PHE A 96 2.94 -5.83 6.60
C PHE A 96 1.48 -5.85 7.03
N GLU A 97 0.83 -7.01 7.01
CA GLU A 97 -0.55 -7.13 7.47
C GLU A 97 -0.68 -6.79 8.95
N GLN A 98 0.25 -7.27 9.78
CA GLN A 98 0.28 -6.94 11.19
C GLN A 98 0.42 -5.43 11.41
N SER A 99 1.32 -4.78 10.67
CA SER A 99 1.51 -3.33 10.74
C SER A 99 0.25 -2.57 10.33
N LEU A 100 -0.43 -3.02 9.27
CA LEU A 100 -1.69 -2.43 8.83
C LEU A 100 -2.78 -2.56 9.90
N LEU A 101 -2.88 -3.73 10.52
CA LEU A 101 -3.86 -3.96 11.60
C LEU A 101 -3.58 -3.09 12.81
N GLU A 102 -2.32 -2.91 13.18
CA GLU A 102 -1.92 -2.01 14.27
C GLU A 102 -2.30 -0.56 13.96
N ILE A 103 -2.00 -0.08 12.76
CA ILE A 103 -2.38 1.27 12.32
C ILE A 103 -3.90 1.43 12.33
N ALA A 104 -4.63 0.46 11.77
CA ALA A 104 -6.09 0.52 11.72
C ALA A 104 -6.69 0.57 13.13
N ASN A 105 -6.16 -0.22 14.04
CA ASN A 105 -6.61 -0.22 15.44
C ASN A 105 -6.32 1.13 16.12
N ASP A 106 -5.11 1.64 15.95
CA ASP A 106 -4.68 2.89 16.60
C ASP A 106 -5.42 4.12 16.05
N THR A 107 -5.82 4.08 14.78
CA THR A 107 -6.51 5.19 14.11
C THR A 107 -8.02 5.06 14.08
N GLY A 108 -8.57 3.97 14.64
CA GLY A 108 -10.02 3.75 14.69
C GLY A 108 -10.62 3.34 13.34
N CYS A 109 -9.84 2.74 12.46
CA CYS A 109 -10.36 2.19 11.21
C CYS A 109 -11.14 0.91 11.46
N HIS A 110 -12.25 0.73 10.74
CA HIS A 110 -13.12 -0.42 10.88
C HIS A 110 -12.70 -1.59 9.98
N TYR A 111 -12.04 -1.29 8.87
CA TYR A 111 -11.55 -2.30 7.95
C TYR A 111 -10.37 -1.77 7.14
N ILE A 112 -9.64 -2.70 6.52
CA ILE A 112 -8.54 -2.42 5.59
C ILE A 112 -9.00 -2.86 4.21
N SER A 113 -8.73 -2.07 3.20
CA SER A 113 -9.11 -2.37 1.82
C SER A 113 -7.96 -2.09 0.86
N SER A 114 -8.02 -2.70 -0.31
CA SER A 114 -7.07 -2.45 -1.39
C SER A 114 -7.69 -2.82 -2.72
N MET A 115 -7.37 -2.06 -3.74
CA MET A 115 -7.62 -2.43 -5.13
C MET A 115 -6.32 -3.01 -5.66
N CYS A 116 -6.30 -4.31 -5.94
CA CYS A 116 -5.06 -5.02 -6.24
C CYS A 116 -5.24 -5.99 -7.41
N ARG A 117 -4.11 -6.56 -7.87
CA ARG A 117 -4.13 -7.56 -8.92
C ARG A 117 -4.90 -8.80 -8.46
N LYS A 118 -5.51 -9.49 -9.43
CA LYS A 118 -6.30 -10.70 -9.17
C LYS A 118 -5.54 -11.77 -8.39
N GLY A 119 -4.26 -11.97 -8.70
CA GLY A 119 -3.43 -12.97 -8.01
C GLY A 119 -3.23 -12.64 -6.53
N LEU A 120 -2.99 -11.38 -6.20
CA LEU A 120 -2.88 -10.95 -4.80
C LEU A 120 -4.23 -11.06 -4.09
N ALA A 121 -5.32 -10.62 -4.74
CA ALA A 121 -6.65 -10.74 -4.18
C ALA A 121 -6.99 -12.19 -3.84
N LYS A 122 -6.68 -13.13 -4.73
CA LYS A 122 -6.90 -14.56 -4.50
C LYS A 122 -6.13 -15.07 -3.28
N LYS A 123 -4.86 -14.71 -3.14
CA LYS A 123 -4.05 -15.11 -1.98
C LYS A 123 -4.63 -14.56 -0.68
N MET A 124 -5.01 -13.29 -0.67
CA MET A 124 -5.53 -12.64 0.53
C MET A 124 -6.88 -13.22 0.94
N THR A 125 -7.76 -13.51 0.00
CA THR A 125 -9.09 -14.06 0.30
C THR A 125 -9.06 -15.53 0.69
N THR A 126 -8.22 -16.35 0.07
CA THR A 126 -8.17 -17.79 0.34
C THR A 126 -7.31 -18.15 1.54
N GLN A 127 -6.27 -17.37 1.84
CA GLN A 127 -5.27 -17.72 2.85
C GLN A 127 -5.30 -16.83 4.09
N ARG A 128 -5.83 -15.62 3.99
CA ARG A 128 -5.68 -14.61 5.05
C ARG A 128 -6.99 -13.99 5.53
N GLY A 129 -8.12 -14.51 5.11
CA GLY A 129 -9.42 -14.07 5.61
C GLY A 129 -9.92 -12.74 5.08
N TRP A 130 -9.33 -12.23 4.02
CA TRP A 130 -9.84 -11.05 3.34
C TRP A 130 -11.08 -11.40 2.50
N ASN A 131 -11.84 -10.38 2.12
CA ASN A 131 -13.15 -10.53 1.52
C ASN A 131 -13.19 -9.82 0.16
N ASP A 132 -13.67 -10.49 -0.86
CA ASP A 132 -13.79 -9.97 -2.22
C ASP A 132 -15.25 -9.91 -2.73
N LYS A 133 -16.20 -9.65 -1.82
CA LYS A 133 -17.63 -9.59 -2.16
C LYS A 133 -17.98 -8.53 -3.20
N TYR A 134 -17.17 -7.46 -3.29
CA TYR A 134 -17.46 -6.32 -4.15
C TYR A 134 -16.37 -6.17 -5.20
N TYR A 135 -16.79 -5.81 -6.40
CA TYR A 135 -15.89 -5.61 -7.53
C TYR A 135 -16.01 -4.18 -8.05
N VAL A 136 -14.88 -3.62 -8.49
CA VAL A 136 -14.87 -2.38 -9.27
C VAL A 136 -14.92 -2.77 -10.74
N ILE A 137 -15.91 -2.28 -11.44
CA ILE A 137 -16.00 -2.42 -12.89
C ILE A 137 -15.90 -1.04 -13.53
N SER A 138 -15.26 -0.96 -14.68
CA SER A 138 -15.04 0.32 -15.35
C SER A 138 -15.20 0.20 -16.86
N LYS A 139 -15.53 1.30 -17.48
CA LYS A 139 -15.62 1.40 -18.93
C LYS A 139 -14.94 2.71 -19.37
N PRO A 140 -13.99 2.65 -20.30
CA PRO A 140 -13.39 3.89 -20.81
C PRO A 140 -14.45 4.77 -21.48
N VAL A 141 -14.32 6.08 -21.25
CA VAL A 141 -15.16 7.05 -21.94
C VAL A 141 -14.43 7.52 -23.20
N PRO A 142 -15.02 7.36 -24.40
CA PRO A 142 -14.38 7.84 -25.61
C PRO A 142 -14.13 9.35 -25.55
N MET A 143 -12.93 9.77 -25.92
CA MET A 143 -12.56 11.17 -26.02
C MET A 143 -12.66 11.61 -27.47
N GLU A 144 -13.40 12.68 -27.70
CA GLU A 144 -13.56 13.28 -29.04
C GLU A 144 -12.40 14.19 -29.40
#